data_6c6ce5723412284eb707c326da12c2a2
#
_entry.id   6c6ce5723412284eb707c326da12c2a2
#
_cell.length_a   1.000
_cell.length_b   1.000
_cell.length_c   1.000
_cell.angle_alpha   90.00
_cell.angle_beta   90.00
_cell.angle_gamma   90.00
#
_symmetry.space_group_name_H-M   'P 1'
#
loop_
_entity.id
_entity.type
_entity.pdbx_description
1 polymer ?
#
loop_
_entity_poly.entity_id
_entity_poly.type
_entity_poly.pdbx_seq_one_letter_code
_entity_poly.pdbx_strand_id
1 'polypeptide(L)'
;MQFTSDYISLKGSVFSFNLDRSVAFRLVAPPNYRESQTPFSVLLMNDGQDYVGLNLEKTLSEAYKDSKTTPFIFVGIEADQNRLYEYGTSISADFKGRGNKAMQYSKFIIEELIPFLGQEFKVSPPVQNWVYCGFSLGGLSAFDIVFNNSLFFGKVGVFSGSFWWRKKAYQKNDMEDRSRITLDMIKNSKHRAPLQYYFQCGTEEETDDRNNNGVIDVIDDTLDVIN
;
A
#
# COMPACT_ATOMS: atom_id res chain seq x y z
N MET A 1 -15.35 -17.35 10.50
CA MET A 1 -16.10 -16.16 10.08
C MET A 1 -16.77 -15.58 11.32
N GLN A 2 -16.49 -14.34 11.65
CA GLN A 2 -17.06 -13.67 12.83
C GLN A 2 -18.09 -12.65 12.33
N PHE A 3 -19.30 -12.71 12.89
CA PHE A 3 -20.39 -11.78 12.57
C PHE A 3 -20.61 -10.87 13.76
N THR A 4 -20.59 -9.56 13.49
CA THR A 4 -21.05 -8.54 14.42
C THR A 4 -22.19 -7.77 13.75
N SER A 5 -22.94 -6.97 14.52
CA SER A 5 -23.94 -6.06 13.95
C SER A 5 -23.31 -4.97 13.10
N ASP A 6 -22.00 -4.75 13.26
CA ASP A 6 -21.29 -3.59 12.70
C ASP A 6 -20.52 -3.93 11.41
N TYR A 7 -20.16 -5.21 11.17
CA TYR A 7 -19.39 -5.65 10.00
C TYR A 7 -19.27 -7.18 9.92
N ILE A 8 -18.77 -7.67 8.78
CA ILE A 8 -18.41 -9.07 8.56
C ILE A 8 -16.89 -9.17 8.46
N SER A 9 -16.23 -10.01 9.25
CA SER A 9 -14.80 -10.24 9.20
C SER A 9 -14.47 -11.70 8.92
N LEU A 10 -13.48 -11.93 8.05
CA LEU A 10 -12.93 -13.24 7.77
C LEU A 10 -11.40 -13.16 7.60
N LYS A 11 -10.74 -14.28 7.86
CA LYS A 11 -9.34 -14.51 7.47
C LYS A 11 -9.30 -15.58 6.39
N GLY A 12 -8.41 -15.40 5.43
CA GLY A 12 -8.18 -16.33 4.33
C GLY A 12 -6.72 -16.33 3.89
N SER A 13 -6.42 -17.11 2.89
CA SER A 13 -5.11 -17.10 2.22
C SER A 13 -5.27 -17.43 0.75
N VAL A 14 -4.34 -16.91 -0.06
CA VAL A 14 -4.19 -17.19 -1.49
C VAL A 14 -2.80 -17.77 -1.69
N PHE A 15 -2.71 -18.91 -2.37
CA PHE A 15 -1.41 -19.41 -2.82
C PHE A 15 -0.94 -18.56 -3.98
N SER A 16 0.23 -17.96 -3.86
CA SER A 16 0.87 -17.18 -4.91
C SER A 16 1.92 -18.02 -5.63
N PHE A 17 1.76 -18.19 -6.92
CA PHE A 17 2.79 -18.79 -7.78
C PHE A 17 3.97 -17.84 -8.01
N ASN A 18 3.73 -16.52 -8.01
CA ASN A 18 4.78 -15.53 -8.16
C ASN A 18 5.72 -15.47 -6.94
N LEU A 19 5.19 -15.73 -5.73
CA LEU A 19 5.94 -15.70 -4.47
C LEU A 19 6.33 -17.09 -3.97
N ASP A 20 5.76 -18.16 -4.56
CA ASP A 20 5.89 -19.56 -4.16
C ASP A 20 5.55 -19.78 -2.68
N ARG A 21 4.44 -19.18 -2.23
CA ARG A 21 3.93 -19.31 -0.86
C ARG A 21 2.46 -18.94 -0.75
N SER A 22 1.82 -19.35 0.35
CA SER A 22 0.51 -18.81 0.72
C SER A 22 0.65 -17.44 1.36
N VAL A 23 -0.15 -16.48 0.90
CA VAL A 23 -0.25 -15.13 1.45
C VAL A 23 -1.57 -15.02 2.21
N ALA A 24 -1.49 -14.79 3.51
CA ALA A 24 -2.65 -14.59 4.35
C ALA A 24 -3.24 -13.19 4.16
N PHE A 25 -4.55 -13.09 4.32
CA PHE A 25 -5.24 -11.80 4.32
C PHE A 25 -6.41 -11.79 5.32
N ARG A 26 -6.77 -10.59 5.74
CA ARG A 26 -8.00 -10.30 6.46
C ARG A 26 -8.92 -9.49 5.57
N LEU A 27 -10.18 -9.91 5.46
CA LEU A 27 -11.21 -9.15 4.77
C LEU A 27 -12.26 -8.70 5.79
N VAL A 28 -12.63 -7.41 5.71
CA VAL A 28 -13.73 -6.83 6.48
C VAL A 28 -14.71 -6.19 5.50
N ALA A 29 -15.96 -6.61 5.57
CA ALA A 29 -17.03 -6.13 4.72
C ALA A 29 -18.10 -5.39 5.54
N PRO A 30 -18.77 -4.39 4.95
CA PRO A 30 -19.79 -3.61 5.65
C PRO A 30 -21.01 -4.47 6.06
N PRO A 31 -21.82 -4.02 7.02
CA PRO A 31 -22.95 -4.81 7.55
C PRO A 31 -23.94 -5.27 6.47
N ASN A 32 -24.19 -4.40 5.48
CA ASN A 32 -25.14 -4.67 4.38
C ASN A 32 -24.53 -5.50 3.22
N TYR A 33 -23.36 -6.12 3.43
CA TYR A 33 -22.66 -6.86 2.37
C TYR A 33 -23.51 -7.98 1.76
N ARG A 34 -24.30 -8.68 2.56
CA ARG A 34 -25.11 -9.81 2.08
C ARG A 34 -26.29 -9.37 1.25
N GLU A 35 -26.94 -8.30 1.68
CA GLU A 35 -28.17 -7.76 1.08
C GLU A 35 -27.88 -6.93 -0.18
N SER A 36 -26.68 -6.36 -0.28
CA SER A 36 -26.32 -5.52 -1.41
C SER A 36 -26.32 -6.28 -2.73
N GLN A 37 -26.97 -5.69 -3.72
CA GLN A 37 -26.95 -6.13 -5.12
C GLN A 37 -25.83 -5.45 -5.92
N THR A 38 -25.25 -4.38 -5.37
CA THR A 38 -24.14 -3.65 -6.01
C THR A 38 -22.80 -4.08 -5.44
N PRO A 39 -21.76 -4.22 -6.27
CA PRO A 39 -20.41 -4.51 -5.79
C PRO A 39 -19.83 -3.33 -5.03
N PHE A 40 -18.87 -3.61 -4.17
CA PHE A 40 -18.22 -2.64 -3.29
C PHE A 40 -16.85 -2.21 -3.83
N SER A 41 -16.45 -0.96 -3.56
CA SER A 41 -15.07 -0.51 -3.67
C SER A 41 -14.16 -1.30 -2.72
N VAL A 42 -12.86 -1.31 -2.97
CA VAL A 42 -11.90 -2.02 -2.13
C VAL A 42 -10.84 -1.06 -1.61
N LEU A 43 -10.55 -1.17 -0.32
CA LEU A 43 -9.38 -0.62 0.32
C LEU A 43 -8.40 -1.76 0.61
N LEU A 44 -7.37 -1.89 -0.21
CA LEU A 44 -6.23 -2.78 0.05
C LEU A 44 -5.24 -2.11 0.99
N MET A 45 -4.67 -2.87 1.90
CA MET A 45 -3.65 -2.39 2.81
C MET A 45 -2.54 -3.41 2.98
N ASN A 46 -1.29 -2.97 2.81
CA ASN A 46 -0.12 -3.74 3.22
C ASN A 46 -0.04 -3.85 4.75
N ASP A 47 0.68 -4.86 5.23
CA ASP A 47 0.87 -5.09 6.66
C ASP A 47 -0.43 -5.36 7.42
N GLY A 48 -1.31 -6.19 6.83
CA GLY A 48 -2.60 -6.59 7.42
C GLY A 48 -2.51 -7.27 8.78
N GLN A 49 -1.33 -7.80 9.16
CA GLN A 49 -1.07 -8.35 10.50
C GLN A 49 -1.17 -7.27 11.59
N ASP A 50 -0.97 -5.99 11.25
CA ASP A 50 -1.02 -4.87 12.20
C ASP A 50 -2.45 -4.38 12.48
N TYR A 51 -3.46 -5.08 11.95
CA TYR A 51 -4.88 -4.76 12.09
C TYR A 51 -5.30 -4.43 13.52
N VAL A 52 -4.85 -5.23 14.49
CA VAL A 52 -5.18 -5.04 15.91
C VAL A 52 -4.36 -3.87 16.48
N GLY A 53 -3.07 -3.81 16.20
CA GLY A 53 -2.17 -2.75 16.68
C GLY A 53 -2.58 -1.36 16.23
N LEU A 54 -3.11 -1.26 15.01
CA LEU A 54 -3.62 0.00 14.42
C LEU A 54 -5.09 0.28 14.81
N ASN A 55 -5.69 -0.56 15.66
CA ASN A 55 -7.11 -0.43 16.06
C ASN A 55 -8.08 -0.31 14.85
N LEU A 56 -7.78 -1.01 13.75
CA LEU A 56 -8.55 -0.92 12.51
C LEU A 56 -9.97 -1.47 12.68
N GLU A 57 -10.20 -2.36 13.63
CA GLU A 57 -11.54 -2.84 13.96
C GLU A 57 -12.49 -1.69 14.33
N LYS A 58 -12.05 -0.83 15.24
CA LYS A 58 -12.83 0.34 15.65
C LYS A 58 -12.98 1.34 14.49
N THR A 59 -11.87 1.65 13.82
CA THR A 59 -11.85 2.61 12.70
C THR A 59 -12.81 2.20 11.58
N LEU A 60 -12.80 0.93 11.18
CA LEU A 60 -13.70 0.42 10.13
C LEU A 60 -15.15 0.39 10.59
N SER A 61 -15.41 -0.02 11.85
CA SER A 61 -16.76 0.02 12.43
C SER A 61 -17.34 1.44 12.42
N GLU A 62 -16.53 2.43 12.81
CA GLU A 62 -16.92 3.85 12.78
C GLU A 62 -17.16 4.34 11.34
N ALA A 63 -16.27 3.98 10.40
CA ALA A 63 -16.41 4.33 8.99
C ALA A 63 -17.71 3.76 8.37
N TYR A 64 -18.09 2.52 8.73
CA TYR A 64 -19.34 1.93 8.24
C TYR A 64 -20.61 2.53 8.84
N LYS A 65 -20.50 3.17 10.01
CA LYS A 65 -21.61 3.90 10.66
C LYS A 65 -21.75 5.34 10.13
N ASP A 66 -20.68 5.88 9.55
CA ASP A 66 -20.70 7.24 9.00
C ASP A 66 -21.45 7.26 7.66
N SER A 67 -22.60 7.94 7.63
CA SER A 67 -23.43 8.09 6.43
C SER A 67 -22.74 8.84 5.27
N LYS A 68 -21.63 9.52 5.52
CA LYS A 68 -20.83 10.20 4.49
C LYS A 68 -19.82 9.27 3.82
N THR A 69 -19.56 8.12 4.42
CA THR A 69 -18.61 7.13 3.88
C THR A 69 -19.37 6.17 2.97
N THR A 70 -18.98 6.11 1.70
CA THR A 70 -19.49 5.06 0.81
C THR A 70 -18.99 3.70 1.31
N PRO A 71 -19.86 2.71 1.53
CA PRO A 71 -19.44 1.39 2.00
C PRO A 71 -18.41 0.75 1.07
N PHE A 72 -17.39 0.15 1.66
CA PHE A 72 -16.27 -0.50 0.95
C PHE A 72 -15.88 -1.82 1.64
N ILE A 73 -15.12 -2.65 0.95
CA ILE A 73 -14.49 -3.84 1.53
C ILE A 73 -13.03 -3.48 1.86
N PHE A 74 -12.63 -3.73 3.10
CA PHE A 74 -11.23 -3.66 3.52
C PHE A 74 -10.56 -5.01 3.32
N VAL A 75 -9.34 -5.01 2.76
CA VAL A 75 -8.49 -6.20 2.62
C VAL A 75 -7.08 -5.87 3.10
N GLY A 76 -6.73 -6.38 4.28
CA GLY A 76 -5.38 -6.29 4.82
C GLY A 76 -4.55 -7.51 4.42
N ILE A 77 -3.49 -7.30 3.66
CA ILE A 77 -2.58 -8.35 3.18
C ILE A 77 -1.51 -8.55 4.25
N GLU A 78 -1.41 -9.76 4.81
CA GLU A 78 -0.45 -10.03 5.87
C GLU A 78 0.94 -10.29 5.28
N ALA A 79 1.91 -9.51 5.74
CA ALA A 79 3.32 -9.77 5.48
C ALA A 79 3.84 -10.85 6.44
N ASP A 80 4.88 -11.55 6.00
CA ASP A 80 5.63 -12.51 6.82
C ASP A 80 7.11 -12.10 6.92
N GLN A 81 7.97 -13.05 7.28
CA GLN A 81 9.42 -12.85 7.38
C GLN A 81 10.09 -12.38 6.07
N ASN A 82 9.41 -12.51 4.93
CA ASN A 82 9.90 -12.06 3.63
C ASN A 82 9.59 -10.59 3.35
N ARG A 83 8.93 -9.88 4.24
CA ARG A 83 8.49 -8.48 4.06
C ARG A 83 9.57 -7.57 3.49
N LEU A 84 10.79 -7.65 3.98
CA LEU A 84 11.92 -6.83 3.51
C LEU A 84 12.37 -7.15 2.07
N TYR A 85 12.05 -8.34 1.57
CA TYR A 85 12.39 -8.76 0.21
C TYR A 85 11.25 -8.54 -0.76
N GLU A 86 10.02 -8.64 -0.30
CA GLU A 86 8.81 -8.52 -1.10
C GLU A 86 8.32 -7.07 -1.23
N TYR A 87 8.58 -6.22 -0.24
CA TYR A 87 8.25 -4.79 -0.31
C TYR A 87 9.43 -3.98 -0.88
N GLY A 88 9.08 -2.84 -1.50
CA GLY A 88 10.04 -1.94 -2.14
C GLY A 88 9.54 -1.46 -3.50
N THR A 89 10.47 -1.25 -4.42
CA THR A 89 10.18 -0.82 -5.78
C THR A 89 10.40 -1.96 -6.78
N SER A 90 9.43 -2.18 -7.68
CA SER A 90 9.45 -3.26 -8.67
C SER A 90 10.60 -3.13 -9.68
N ILE A 91 11.10 -1.92 -9.89
CA ILE A 91 12.15 -1.64 -10.85
C ILE A 91 13.54 -2.07 -10.36
N SER A 92 13.79 -2.03 -9.06
CA SER A 92 15.11 -2.40 -8.53
C SER A 92 15.08 -2.58 -6.99
N ALA A 93 15.88 -3.52 -6.49
CA ALA A 93 16.21 -3.61 -5.09
C ALA A 93 17.02 -2.37 -4.63
N ASP A 94 17.05 -2.13 -3.31
CA ASP A 94 17.94 -1.14 -2.73
C ASP A 94 19.40 -1.63 -2.68
N PHE A 95 20.32 -0.75 -2.24
CA PHE A 95 21.75 -1.06 -2.16
C PHE A 95 22.12 -2.16 -1.16
N LYS A 96 21.20 -2.57 -0.29
CA LYS A 96 21.35 -3.71 0.64
C LYS A 96 20.69 -5.00 0.11
N GLY A 97 20.14 -4.97 -1.11
CA GLY A 97 19.44 -6.10 -1.71
C GLY A 97 18.02 -6.33 -1.17
N ARG A 98 17.47 -5.39 -0.39
CA ARG A 98 16.09 -5.44 0.05
C ARG A 98 15.17 -5.12 -1.14
N GLY A 99 13.96 -5.66 -1.17
CA GLY A 99 13.01 -5.49 -2.27
C GLY A 99 13.36 -6.28 -3.54
N ASN A 100 14.22 -7.29 -3.46
CA ASN A 100 14.61 -8.09 -4.62
C ASN A 100 13.49 -8.99 -5.15
N LYS A 101 12.38 -9.11 -4.42
CA LYS A 101 11.13 -9.78 -4.83
C LYS A 101 9.96 -8.81 -5.02
N ALA A 102 10.19 -7.49 -5.03
CA ALA A 102 9.11 -6.51 -5.14
C ALA A 102 8.35 -6.61 -6.47
N MET A 103 9.02 -6.99 -7.56
CA MET A 103 8.36 -7.29 -8.83
C MET A 103 7.42 -8.50 -8.73
N GLN A 104 7.83 -9.57 -8.05
CA GLN A 104 7.00 -10.75 -7.82
C GLN A 104 5.80 -10.42 -6.93
N TYR A 105 6.01 -9.58 -5.91
CA TYR A 105 4.92 -9.11 -5.05
C TYR A 105 3.91 -8.25 -5.84
N SER A 106 4.39 -7.34 -6.69
CA SER A 106 3.53 -6.57 -7.59
C SER A 106 2.69 -7.49 -8.50
N LYS A 107 3.32 -8.53 -9.08
CA LYS A 107 2.60 -9.52 -9.89
C LYS A 107 1.58 -10.31 -9.07
N PHE A 108 1.91 -10.72 -7.84
CA PHE A 108 0.95 -11.35 -6.95
C PHE A 108 -0.29 -10.48 -6.76
N ILE A 109 -0.12 -9.19 -6.48
CA ILE A 109 -1.25 -8.27 -6.30
C ILE A 109 -2.11 -8.20 -7.56
N ILE A 110 -1.49 -7.98 -8.73
CA ILE A 110 -2.19 -7.69 -9.98
C ILE A 110 -2.77 -8.95 -10.64
N GLU A 111 -1.98 -10.01 -10.70
CA GLU A 111 -2.29 -11.20 -11.51
C GLU A 111 -3.00 -12.29 -10.70
N GLU A 112 -2.89 -12.28 -9.37
CA GLU A 112 -3.41 -13.34 -8.52
C GLU A 112 -4.44 -12.83 -7.50
N LEU A 113 -4.09 -11.85 -6.65
CA LEU A 113 -4.97 -11.40 -5.57
C LEU A 113 -6.20 -10.65 -6.10
N ILE A 114 -6.03 -9.67 -7.01
CA ILE A 114 -7.14 -8.91 -7.58
C ILE A 114 -8.15 -9.83 -8.29
N PRO A 115 -7.73 -10.74 -9.20
CA PRO A 115 -8.65 -11.70 -9.81
C PRO A 115 -9.35 -12.61 -8.80
N PHE A 116 -8.63 -13.11 -7.79
CA PHE A 116 -9.21 -13.92 -6.72
C PHE A 116 -10.31 -13.15 -5.96
N LEU A 117 -10.04 -11.92 -5.55
CA LEU A 117 -11.04 -11.09 -4.87
C LEU A 117 -12.27 -10.85 -5.74
N GLY A 118 -12.08 -10.65 -7.05
CA GLY A 118 -13.16 -10.47 -8.01
C GLY A 118 -14.03 -11.70 -8.22
N GLN A 119 -13.47 -12.91 -8.04
CA GLN A 119 -14.20 -14.19 -8.17
C GLN A 119 -14.95 -14.57 -6.89
N GLU A 120 -14.34 -14.32 -5.73
CA GLU A 120 -14.84 -14.80 -4.44
C GLU A 120 -15.73 -13.80 -3.71
N PHE A 121 -15.64 -12.51 -4.02
CA PHE A 121 -16.33 -11.46 -3.25
C PHE A 121 -17.06 -10.46 -4.15
N LYS A 122 -18.06 -9.78 -3.60
CA LYS A 122 -18.82 -8.73 -4.28
C LYS A 122 -18.00 -7.43 -4.38
N VAL A 123 -16.90 -7.46 -5.10
CA VAL A 123 -16.05 -6.29 -5.33
C VAL A 123 -16.31 -5.69 -6.71
N SER A 124 -16.28 -4.36 -6.80
CA SER A 124 -16.33 -3.67 -8.09
C SER A 124 -15.07 -4.00 -8.92
N PRO A 125 -15.15 -3.98 -10.25
CA PRO A 125 -13.94 -4.06 -11.06
C PRO A 125 -12.89 -3.05 -10.56
N PRO A 126 -11.58 -3.41 -10.53
CA PRO A 126 -10.54 -2.46 -10.22
C PRO A 126 -10.59 -1.28 -11.20
N VAL A 127 -9.83 -0.24 -10.97
CA VAL A 127 -9.82 1.06 -11.62
C VAL A 127 -10.77 2.05 -10.93
N GLN A 128 -10.31 3.21 -10.62
CA GLN A 128 -10.98 4.36 -9.99
C GLN A 128 -11.57 4.12 -8.58
N ASN A 129 -12.09 2.94 -8.28
CA ASN A 129 -12.79 2.63 -7.03
C ASN A 129 -11.93 1.87 -6.01
N TRP A 130 -10.74 1.42 -6.39
CA TRP A 130 -9.85 0.74 -5.49
C TRP A 130 -8.77 1.70 -4.96
N VAL A 131 -8.54 1.61 -3.67
CA VAL A 131 -7.47 2.34 -2.99
C VAL A 131 -6.46 1.31 -2.51
N TYR A 132 -5.16 1.57 -2.70
CA TYR A 132 -4.12 0.78 -2.07
C TYR A 132 -3.34 1.64 -1.09
N CYS A 133 -3.09 1.16 0.12
CA CYS A 133 -2.36 1.94 1.11
C CYS A 133 -1.37 1.10 1.91
N GLY A 134 -0.52 1.79 2.67
CA GLY A 134 0.41 1.15 3.59
C GLY A 134 1.26 2.16 4.36
N PHE A 135 1.94 1.64 5.36
CA PHE A 135 2.85 2.39 6.23
C PHE A 135 4.30 2.09 5.89
N SER A 136 5.18 3.08 6.03
CA SER A 136 6.63 2.91 5.89
C SER A 136 6.99 2.20 4.58
N LEU A 137 7.67 1.05 4.64
CA LEU A 137 8.01 0.24 3.47
C LEU A 137 6.77 -0.31 2.75
N GLY A 138 5.69 -0.59 3.48
CA GLY A 138 4.38 -0.95 2.91
C GLY A 138 3.76 0.20 2.13
N GLY A 139 3.97 1.45 2.55
CA GLY A 139 3.56 2.66 1.84
C GLY A 139 4.35 2.87 0.55
N LEU A 140 5.67 2.68 0.57
CA LEU A 140 6.52 2.70 -0.62
C LEU A 140 6.06 1.64 -1.64
N SER A 141 5.79 0.42 -1.18
CA SER A 141 5.34 -0.68 -2.04
C SER A 141 3.97 -0.41 -2.66
N ALA A 142 3.02 0.12 -1.87
CA ALA A 142 1.71 0.52 -2.37
C ALA A 142 1.83 1.63 -3.44
N PHE A 143 2.69 2.63 -3.19
CA PHE A 143 2.96 3.70 -4.17
C PHE A 143 3.52 3.13 -5.46
N ASP A 144 4.58 2.30 -5.40
CA ASP A 144 5.20 1.70 -6.58
C ASP A 144 4.20 0.88 -7.40
N ILE A 145 3.40 0.05 -6.75
CA ILE A 145 2.41 -0.79 -7.42
C ILE A 145 1.34 0.06 -8.11
N VAL A 146 0.77 1.06 -7.43
CA VAL A 146 -0.27 1.93 -8.01
C VAL A 146 0.27 2.77 -9.15
N PHE A 147 1.46 3.36 -8.97
CA PHE A 147 2.09 4.22 -9.98
C PHE A 147 2.38 3.45 -11.27
N ASN A 148 2.85 2.21 -11.17
CA ASN A 148 3.19 1.39 -12.33
C ASN A 148 1.99 0.61 -12.91
N ASN A 149 0.85 0.54 -12.19
CA ASN A 149 -0.31 -0.25 -12.58
C ASN A 149 -1.61 0.56 -12.50
N SER A 150 -1.62 1.76 -13.05
CA SER A 150 -2.75 2.70 -13.02
C SER A 150 -4.02 2.22 -13.73
N LEU A 151 -3.95 1.11 -14.48
CA LEU A 151 -5.13 0.42 -15.03
C LEU A 151 -5.89 -0.37 -13.95
N PHE A 152 -5.29 -0.63 -12.80
CA PHE A 152 -5.90 -1.39 -11.72
C PHE A 152 -6.26 -0.54 -10.51
N PHE A 153 -5.58 0.58 -10.32
CA PHE A 153 -5.79 1.46 -9.17
C PHE A 153 -5.93 2.91 -9.60
N GLY A 154 -6.87 3.62 -8.98
CA GLY A 154 -7.01 5.07 -9.15
C GLY A 154 -6.46 5.89 -7.99
N LYS A 155 -6.20 5.25 -6.83
CA LYS A 155 -5.88 5.96 -5.59
C LYS A 155 -4.83 5.21 -4.78
N VAL A 156 -3.94 5.98 -4.15
CA VAL A 156 -2.96 5.44 -3.19
C VAL A 156 -2.90 6.28 -1.91
N GLY A 157 -2.80 5.59 -0.77
CA GLY A 157 -2.55 6.20 0.53
C GLY A 157 -1.18 5.78 1.06
N VAL A 158 -0.32 6.74 1.36
CA VAL A 158 1.02 6.50 1.87
C VAL A 158 1.18 7.17 3.22
N PHE A 159 1.43 6.37 4.24
CA PHE A 159 1.66 6.83 5.60
C PHE A 159 3.14 6.65 5.92
N SER A 160 3.85 7.75 6.11
CA SER A 160 5.29 7.77 6.41
C SER A 160 6.12 6.89 5.47
N GLY A 161 5.93 7.09 4.16
CA GLY A 161 6.50 6.24 3.12
C GLY A 161 8.03 6.20 3.14
N SER A 162 8.62 5.02 2.95
CA SER A 162 10.08 4.83 2.91
C SER A 162 10.71 5.38 1.62
N PHE A 163 10.46 6.64 1.27
CA PHE A 163 10.96 7.28 0.04
C PHE A 163 12.46 7.55 0.03
N TRP A 164 13.15 7.27 1.15
CA TRP A 164 14.60 7.19 1.25
C TRP A 164 15.22 5.99 0.48
N TRP A 165 14.42 5.12 -0.12
CA TRP A 165 14.84 3.91 -0.84
C TRP A 165 15.81 4.23 -1.99
N ARG A 166 17.05 3.67 -1.94
CA ARG A 166 18.18 4.10 -2.78
C ARG A 166 18.92 2.96 -3.45
N LYS A 167 19.45 3.23 -4.65
CA LYS A 167 20.38 2.33 -5.38
C LYS A 167 21.78 2.31 -4.77
N LYS A 168 22.19 3.38 -4.07
CA LYS A 168 23.50 3.53 -3.43
C LYS A 168 23.32 4.09 -2.02
N ALA A 169 24.24 3.74 -1.10
CA ALA A 169 24.23 4.35 0.22
C ALA A 169 24.36 5.88 0.10
N TYR A 170 23.62 6.60 0.96
CA TYR A 170 23.70 8.06 1.01
C TYR A 170 25.12 8.52 1.26
N GLN A 171 25.55 9.52 0.51
CA GLN A 171 26.83 10.21 0.70
C GLN A 171 26.57 11.68 0.95
N LYS A 172 27.15 12.23 2.02
CA LYS A 172 26.93 13.62 2.46
C LYS A 172 27.20 14.68 1.38
N ASN A 173 27.99 14.35 0.35
CA ASN A 173 28.33 15.24 -0.76
C ASN A 173 27.40 15.09 -1.97
N ASP A 174 26.43 14.16 -1.94
CA ASP A 174 25.43 14.00 -2.99
C ASP A 174 24.24 14.93 -2.72
N MET A 175 24.43 16.20 -3.04
CA MET A 175 23.46 17.27 -2.76
C MET A 175 22.10 17.04 -3.46
N GLU A 176 22.06 16.26 -4.55
CA GLU A 176 20.82 16.00 -5.31
C GLU A 176 20.19 14.63 -5.00
N ASP A 177 20.87 13.82 -4.17
CA ASP A 177 20.42 12.45 -3.79
C ASP A 177 19.80 11.65 -4.96
N ARG A 178 20.48 11.69 -6.11
CA ARG A 178 20.03 11.07 -7.37
C ARG A 178 19.91 9.54 -7.30
N SER A 179 20.29 8.96 -6.18
CA SER A 179 20.20 7.51 -5.96
C SER A 179 18.84 7.03 -5.47
N ARG A 180 17.90 7.93 -5.12
CA ARG A 180 16.55 7.57 -4.70
C ARG A 180 15.74 7.01 -5.87
N ILE A 181 15.31 5.75 -5.73
CA ILE A 181 14.72 4.98 -6.83
C ILE A 181 13.36 5.55 -7.25
N THR A 182 12.52 5.93 -6.28
CA THR A 182 11.18 6.47 -6.56
C THR A 182 11.25 7.79 -7.31
N LEU A 183 12.14 8.71 -6.94
CA LEU A 183 12.29 9.98 -7.64
C LEU A 183 12.80 9.79 -9.08
N ASP A 184 13.78 8.89 -9.26
CA ASP A 184 14.29 8.54 -10.59
C ASP A 184 13.16 7.94 -11.45
N MET A 185 12.35 7.06 -10.89
CA MET A 185 11.19 6.48 -11.55
C MET A 185 10.17 7.56 -11.97
N ILE A 186 9.81 8.48 -11.08
CA ILE A 186 8.84 9.55 -11.36
C ILE A 186 9.39 10.47 -12.47
N LYS A 187 10.63 10.94 -12.34
CA LYS A 187 11.27 11.84 -13.33
C LYS A 187 11.34 11.23 -14.72
N ASN A 188 11.59 9.93 -14.82
CA ASN A 188 11.71 9.22 -16.10
C ASN A 188 10.38 8.68 -16.62
N SER A 189 9.30 8.77 -15.84
CA SER A 189 8.00 8.28 -16.26
C SER A 189 7.36 9.20 -17.29
N LYS A 190 6.88 8.59 -18.38
CA LYS A 190 5.99 9.26 -19.35
C LYS A 190 4.51 9.14 -18.97
N HIS A 191 4.24 8.44 -17.89
CA HIS A 191 2.90 8.13 -17.46
C HIS A 191 2.20 9.37 -16.90
N ARG A 192 0.92 9.55 -17.25
CA ARG A 192 0.08 10.69 -16.84
C ARG A 192 -1.34 10.22 -16.50
N ALA A 193 -1.46 9.05 -15.85
CA ALA A 193 -2.77 8.61 -15.40
C ALA A 193 -3.32 9.55 -14.33
N PRO A 194 -4.63 9.78 -14.29
CA PRO A 194 -5.27 10.59 -13.26
C PRO A 194 -5.32 9.81 -11.93
N LEU A 195 -4.18 9.63 -11.29
CA LEU A 195 -4.07 9.02 -9.96
C LEU A 195 -4.33 10.05 -8.88
N GLN A 196 -5.00 9.63 -7.81
CA GLN A 196 -5.18 10.41 -6.60
C GLN A 196 -4.22 9.89 -5.52
N TYR A 197 -3.51 10.82 -4.89
CA TYR A 197 -2.52 10.52 -3.87
C TYR A 197 -2.94 11.13 -2.54
N TYR A 198 -2.81 10.34 -1.48
CA TYR A 198 -2.87 10.83 -0.11
C TYR A 198 -1.55 10.51 0.57
N PHE A 199 -0.86 11.54 1.05
CA PHE A 199 0.39 11.40 1.81
C PHE A 199 0.19 11.93 3.23
N GLN A 200 0.73 11.22 4.19
CA GLN A 200 0.77 11.63 5.59
C GLN A 200 2.12 11.25 6.18
N CYS A 201 2.72 12.16 6.94
CA CYS A 201 3.90 11.93 7.77
C CYS A 201 3.65 12.51 9.16
N GLY A 202 4.17 11.86 10.20
CA GLY A 202 4.26 12.43 11.53
C GLY A 202 5.45 13.39 11.65
N THR A 203 5.36 14.33 12.57
CA THR A 203 6.43 15.33 12.80
C THR A 203 7.47 14.89 13.83
N GLU A 204 7.26 13.74 14.47
CA GLU A 204 8.08 13.20 15.58
C GLU A 204 8.44 11.72 15.36
N GLU A 205 8.51 11.27 14.09
CA GLU A 205 8.76 9.86 13.77
C GLU A 205 10.24 9.47 13.85
N GLU A 206 11.11 10.43 13.62
CA GLU A 206 12.56 10.27 13.64
C GLU A 206 13.24 11.61 13.98
N THR A 207 14.55 11.59 14.10
CA THR A 207 15.37 12.79 14.36
C THR A 207 16.38 13.04 13.26
N ASP A 208 16.44 12.17 12.24
CA ASP A 208 17.37 12.30 11.15
C ASP A 208 16.98 13.49 10.26
N ASP A 209 17.98 14.37 9.99
CA ASP A 209 17.92 15.55 9.15
C ASP A 209 19.25 15.60 8.37
N ARG A 210 19.32 14.89 7.27
CA ARG A 210 20.58 14.65 6.50
C ARG A 210 21.12 15.91 5.85
N ASN A 211 20.26 16.87 5.55
CA ASN A 211 20.64 18.12 4.87
C ASN A 211 20.74 19.32 5.83
N ASN A 212 20.42 19.14 7.13
CA ASN A 212 20.41 20.14 8.19
C ASN A 212 19.54 21.36 7.87
N ASN A 213 18.35 21.14 7.29
CA ASN A 213 17.39 22.19 6.99
C ASN A 213 16.36 22.42 8.12
N GLY A 214 16.38 21.61 9.19
CA GLY A 214 15.46 21.66 10.31
C GLY A 214 14.16 20.86 10.08
N VAL A 215 14.11 20.07 9.00
CA VAL A 215 12.99 19.17 8.67
C VAL A 215 13.49 17.73 8.71
N ILE A 216 12.76 16.85 9.37
CA ILE A 216 13.14 15.43 9.45
C ILE A 216 13.03 14.76 8.07
N ASP A 217 13.88 13.78 7.82
CA ASP A 217 14.07 13.15 6.51
C ASP A 217 12.79 12.54 5.93
N VAL A 218 11.90 11.96 6.73
CA VAL A 218 10.64 11.37 6.24
C VAL A 218 9.73 12.43 5.62
N ILE A 219 9.73 13.64 6.15
CA ILE A 219 8.94 14.76 5.59
C ILE A 219 9.60 15.25 4.30
N ASP A 220 10.92 15.50 4.31
CA ASP A 220 11.67 15.93 3.13
C ASP A 220 11.51 14.93 1.96
N ASP A 221 11.71 13.65 2.24
CA ASP A 221 11.56 12.59 1.23
C ASP A 221 10.15 12.53 0.64
N THR A 222 9.13 12.78 1.46
CA THR A 222 7.73 12.80 1.00
C THR A 222 7.45 14.06 0.16
N LEU A 223 7.93 15.23 0.58
CA LEU A 223 7.78 16.48 -0.18
C LEU A 223 8.48 16.42 -1.55
N ASP A 224 9.64 15.79 -1.61
CA ASP A 224 10.36 15.58 -2.87
C ASP A 224 9.62 14.68 -3.86
N VAL A 225 8.78 13.75 -3.38
CA VAL A 225 7.92 12.91 -4.22
C VAL A 225 6.70 13.68 -4.73
N ILE A 226 6.22 14.67 -3.96
CA ILE A 226 5.02 15.47 -4.30
C ILE A 226 5.36 16.57 -5.31
N ASN A 227 6.56 17.16 -5.24
CA ASN A 227 7.02 18.29 -6.06
C ASN A 227 7.64 17.83 -7.39
#